data_a0a24cee2d2df16a88616a4b37028010
#
_entry.id   a0a24cee2d2df16a88616a4b37028010
#
_cell.length_a   1.000
_cell.length_b   1.000
_cell.length_c   1.000
_cell.angle_alpha   90.00
_cell.angle_beta   90.00
_cell.angle_gamma   90.00
#
_symmetry.space_group_name_H-M   'P 1'
#
loop_
_entity.id
_entity.type
_entity.pdbx_description
1 polymer ?
#
loop_
_entity_poly.entity_id
_entity_poly.type
_entity_poly.pdbx_seq_one_letter_code
_entity_poly.pdbx_strand_id
1 'polypeptide(L)'
;NNGWYNTAKPHRFLGFDANFTLSLLNINDENKSFDPNSIPNFSSQSNSTPTILGRGDGAVVNYKDNEFKLPDQTTLISALALPNFNFGLGIFKKTELNGRFIPNYKYNIGFFGKGEISMWGVGFKHDILQWIPIIGNAIPMSLSLQAGHTQLNSELSILNQDVNIDVQASNFNLILSRKILMLTGYTSVGYNFSTTTFRAGENITDSDSFNLNELEIGLPIEMKFENNNEFRANIGLRFNIAVIAIHANHTLSLIHI
;
A
#
# COMPACT_ATOMS: atom_id res chain seq x y z
N ASN A 1 1.34 -3.98 -0.45
CA ASN A 1 1.52 -5.44 -0.60
C ASN A 1 2.51 -6.11 0.36
N ASN A 2 3.08 -5.39 1.31
CA ASN A 2 3.99 -5.90 2.33
C ASN A 2 3.24 -6.57 3.49
N GLY A 3 3.97 -7.32 4.35
CA GLY A 3 3.43 -7.84 5.60
C GLY A 3 2.69 -9.18 5.52
N TRP A 4 2.84 -9.95 4.42
CA TRP A 4 2.26 -11.28 4.30
C TRP A 4 2.97 -12.36 5.13
N TYR A 5 4.21 -12.12 5.52
CA TYR A 5 5.03 -13.09 6.23
C TYR A 5 6.10 -12.40 7.10
N ASN A 6 6.52 -13.10 8.13
CA ASN A 6 7.61 -12.72 9.02
C ASN A 6 8.57 -13.91 9.26
N THR A 7 8.34 -15.01 8.55
CA THR A 7 9.17 -16.23 8.50
C THR A 7 8.78 -17.09 7.30
N ALA A 8 9.71 -17.86 6.76
CA ALA A 8 9.41 -18.87 5.75
C ALA A 8 8.71 -20.10 6.34
N LYS A 9 8.87 -20.38 7.63
CA LYS A 9 8.33 -21.60 8.27
C LYS A 9 6.80 -21.46 8.44
N PRO A 10 5.97 -22.32 7.77
CA PRO A 10 4.55 -22.37 8.02
C PRO A 10 4.23 -22.90 9.42
N HIS A 11 3.06 -22.58 9.93
CA HIS A 11 2.54 -23.16 11.15
C HIS A 11 2.34 -24.67 11.02
N ARG A 12 2.44 -25.38 12.15
CA ARG A 12 2.05 -26.79 12.20
C ARG A 12 0.54 -26.91 11.98
N PHE A 13 0.10 -28.10 11.65
CA PHE A 13 -1.33 -28.39 11.51
C PHE A 13 -2.13 -27.88 12.70
N LEU A 14 -3.18 -27.10 12.46
CA LEU A 14 -4.00 -26.37 13.43
C LEU A 14 -3.24 -25.34 14.29
N GLY A 15 -1.97 -25.11 14.07
CA GLY A 15 -1.26 -23.98 14.65
C GLY A 15 -1.74 -22.68 14.01
N PHE A 16 -1.90 -21.65 14.82
CA PHE A 16 -2.36 -20.35 14.33
C PHE A 16 -1.54 -19.22 14.93
N ASP A 17 -1.53 -18.08 14.25
CA ASP A 17 -1.12 -16.82 14.82
C ASP A 17 -2.10 -15.70 14.42
N ALA A 18 -2.04 -14.64 15.20
CA ALA A 18 -2.65 -13.37 14.88
C ALA A 18 -1.63 -12.28 15.19
N ASN A 19 -1.44 -11.38 14.26
CA ASN A 19 -0.49 -10.29 14.46
C ASN A 19 -1.07 -8.96 13.97
N PHE A 20 -0.60 -7.90 14.61
CA PHE A 20 -0.86 -6.53 14.24
C PHE A 20 0.40 -5.93 13.64
N THR A 21 0.30 -5.38 12.46
CA THR A 21 1.41 -4.72 11.76
C THR A 21 1.04 -3.27 11.51
N LEU A 22 1.94 -2.37 11.85
CA LEU A 22 1.87 -0.98 11.46
C LEU A 22 2.82 -0.75 10.30
N SER A 23 2.27 -0.53 9.10
CA SER A 23 3.07 -0.19 7.93
C SER A 23 3.24 1.31 7.87
N LEU A 24 4.49 1.79 7.87
CA LEU A 24 4.82 3.19 7.69
C LEU A 24 5.26 3.42 6.24
N LEU A 25 4.48 4.19 5.51
CA LEU A 25 4.83 4.66 4.18
C LEU A 25 5.50 6.02 4.34
N ASN A 26 6.81 6.07 4.12
CA ASN A 26 7.54 7.33 4.08
C ASN A 26 7.33 8.03 2.74
N ILE A 27 6.99 9.32 2.78
CA ILE A 27 6.69 10.11 1.59
C ILE A 27 7.93 10.92 1.23
N ASN A 28 8.47 10.65 0.04
CA ASN A 28 9.62 11.40 -0.47
C ASN A 28 9.26 12.87 -0.70
N ASP A 29 10.24 13.75 -0.53
CA ASP A 29 10.03 15.19 -0.69
C ASP A 29 9.59 15.58 -2.10
N GLU A 30 10.03 14.83 -3.11
CA GLU A 30 9.60 15.00 -4.51
C GLU A 30 8.09 14.85 -4.71
N ASN A 31 7.42 14.04 -3.88
CA ASN A 31 5.98 13.83 -3.95
C ASN A 31 5.17 14.85 -3.12
N LYS A 32 5.83 15.76 -2.43
CA LYS A 32 5.19 16.77 -1.58
C LYS A 32 4.83 18.05 -2.32
N SER A 33 5.41 18.28 -3.49
CA SER A 33 5.12 19.43 -4.36
C SER A 33 5.22 19.05 -5.82
N PHE A 34 4.61 19.85 -6.68
CA PHE A 34 4.73 19.72 -8.12
C PHE A 34 4.79 21.10 -8.78
N ASP A 35 5.32 21.16 -10.00
CA ASP A 35 5.29 22.38 -10.81
C ASP A 35 3.96 22.48 -11.57
N PRO A 36 3.11 23.48 -11.28
CA PRO A 36 1.84 23.64 -11.98
C PRO A 36 2.03 23.88 -13.49
N ASN A 37 3.17 24.40 -13.93
CA ASN A 37 3.46 24.61 -15.34
C ASN A 37 3.74 23.30 -16.10
N SER A 38 3.94 22.17 -15.38
CA SER A 38 4.05 20.86 -16.00
C SER A 38 2.70 20.30 -16.48
N ILE A 39 1.58 20.89 -16.04
CA ILE A 39 0.25 20.47 -16.45
C ILE A 39 -0.13 21.19 -17.75
N PRO A 40 -0.57 20.48 -18.80
CA PRO A 40 -0.98 21.09 -20.05
C PRO A 40 -2.05 22.17 -19.86
N ASN A 41 -1.88 23.31 -20.54
CA ASN A 41 -2.77 24.48 -20.50
C ASN A 41 -2.82 25.24 -19.15
N PHE A 42 -2.01 24.87 -18.17
CA PHE A 42 -1.82 25.66 -16.96
C PHE A 42 -0.60 26.57 -17.11
N SER A 43 -0.69 27.77 -16.57
CA SER A 43 0.45 28.67 -16.42
C SER A 43 0.43 29.31 -15.03
N SER A 44 1.60 29.42 -14.40
CA SER A 44 1.76 30.00 -13.06
C SER A 44 3.07 30.76 -12.98
N GLN A 45 3.10 31.80 -12.14
CA GLN A 45 4.35 32.47 -11.76
C GLN A 45 5.17 31.64 -10.79
N SER A 46 4.55 30.68 -10.12
CA SER A 46 5.21 29.76 -9.19
C SER A 46 5.59 28.47 -9.90
N ASN A 47 6.81 28.01 -9.71
CA ASN A 47 7.28 26.70 -10.20
C ASN A 47 7.06 25.59 -9.17
N SER A 48 6.35 25.86 -8.07
CA SER A 48 6.07 24.84 -7.05
C SER A 48 4.76 25.15 -6.33
N THR A 49 3.96 24.12 -6.14
CA THR A 49 2.75 24.14 -5.32
C THR A 49 2.65 22.82 -4.54
N PRO A 50 2.11 22.83 -3.31
CA PRO A 50 2.03 21.61 -2.52
C PRO A 50 1.04 20.61 -3.13
N THR A 51 1.39 19.32 -3.04
CA THR A 51 0.43 18.23 -3.21
C THR A 51 -0.38 18.07 -1.92
N ILE A 52 -1.37 17.16 -1.90
CA ILE A 52 -2.12 16.79 -0.69
C ILE A 52 -1.22 16.23 0.43
N LEU A 53 0.00 15.82 0.11
CA LEU A 53 0.99 15.27 1.03
C LEU A 53 2.03 16.30 1.46
N GLY A 54 2.02 17.48 0.83
CA GLY A 54 2.95 18.57 1.10
C GLY A 54 2.43 19.57 2.13
N ARG A 55 3.16 20.66 2.27
CA ARG A 55 2.77 21.83 3.06
C ARG A 55 3.21 23.10 2.35
N GLY A 56 2.37 24.09 2.34
CA GLY A 56 2.64 25.41 1.74
C GLY A 56 1.41 26.08 1.20
N ASP A 57 1.58 27.26 0.67
CA ASP A 57 0.54 28.01 0.00
C ASP A 57 0.33 27.47 -1.42
N GLY A 58 -0.92 27.35 -1.83
CA GLY A 58 -1.28 26.97 -3.19
C GLY A 58 -0.87 28.06 -4.17
N ALA A 59 -0.32 27.66 -5.31
CA ALA A 59 0.04 28.57 -6.37
C ALA A 59 -1.22 29.18 -7.03
N VAL A 60 -1.08 30.42 -7.50
CA VAL A 60 -2.05 31.02 -8.42
C VAL A 60 -1.75 30.51 -9.82
N VAL A 61 -2.74 29.95 -10.47
CA VAL A 61 -2.65 29.38 -11.81
C VAL A 61 -3.68 29.99 -12.75
N ASN A 62 -3.31 30.12 -14.02
CA ASN A 62 -4.20 30.55 -15.09
C ASN A 62 -4.52 29.35 -16.00
N TYR A 63 -5.79 29.16 -16.30
CA TYR A 63 -6.29 28.16 -17.23
C TYR A 63 -7.37 28.77 -18.12
N LYS A 64 -7.18 28.77 -19.44
CA LYS A 64 -8.14 29.34 -20.41
C LYS A 64 -8.62 30.74 -20.00
N ASP A 65 -7.68 31.64 -19.68
CA ASP A 65 -7.95 33.05 -19.29
C ASP A 65 -8.62 33.22 -17.90
N ASN A 66 -8.84 32.17 -17.16
CA ASN A 66 -9.34 32.22 -15.78
C ASN A 66 -8.19 32.04 -14.80
N GLU A 67 -8.10 32.95 -13.83
CA GLU A 67 -7.13 32.85 -12.73
C GLU A 67 -7.81 32.29 -11.51
N PHE A 68 -7.17 31.25 -10.89
CA PHE A 68 -7.61 30.69 -9.63
C PHE A 68 -6.43 30.27 -8.76
N LYS A 69 -6.62 30.33 -7.47
CA LYS A 69 -5.62 29.87 -6.50
C LYS A 69 -5.83 28.41 -6.16
N LEU A 70 -4.78 27.59 -6.31
CA LEU A 70 -4.78 26.22 -5.82
C LEU A 70 -4.88 26.19 -4.29
N PRO A 71 -5.46 25.15 -3.68
CA PRO A 71 -5.65 25.09 -2.24
C PRO A 71 -4.34 25.15 -1.45
N ASP A 72 -4.35 25.93 -0.36
CA ASP A 72 -3.26 25.97 0.61
C ASP A 72 -3.22 24.64 1.40
N GLN A 73 -2.02 24.09 1.62
CA GLN A 73 -1.83 22.87 2.38
C GLN A 73 -1.21 23.17 3.74
N THR A 74 -1.99 22.99 4.80
CA THR A 74 -1.55 23.28 6.18
C THR A 74 -1.00 22.08 6.89
N THR A 75 -1.33 20.87 6.45
CA THR A 75 -0.93 19.61 7.09
C THR A 75 0.22 18.97 6.36
N LEU A 76 1.34 18.79 7.03
CA LEU A 76 2.46 18.01 6.52
C LEU A 76 2.23 16.53 6.85
N ILE A 77 2.05 15.70 5.83
CA ILE A 77 2.02 14.26 5.98
C ILE A 77 3.41 13.72 5.61
N SER A 78 4.27 13.51 6.60
CA SER A 78 5.60 12.94 6.39
C SER A 78 5.61 11.43 6.30
N ALA A 79 4.63 10.77 6.94
CA ALA A 79 4.45 9.33 6.89
C ALA A 79 2.97 8.97 7.05
N LEU A 80 2.50 8.02 6.27
CA LEU A 80 1.18 7.43 6.42
C LEU A 80 1.31 6.11 7.18
N ALA A 81 0.64 6.00 8.32
CA ALA A 81 0.61 4.79 9.13
C ALA A 81 -0.65 3.99 8.80
N LEU A 82 -0.48 2.77 8.29
CA LEU A 82 -1.57 1.87 7.95
C LEU A 82 -1.57 0.67 8.91
N PRO A 83 -2.53 0.60 9.83
CA PRO A 83 -2.69 -0.56 10.70
C PRO A 83 -3.25 -1.75 9.91
N ASN A 84 -2.71 -2.93 10.13
CA ASN A 84 -3.12 -4.13 9.43
C ASN A 84 -3.16 -5.32 10.40
N PHE A 85 -4.27 -6.05 10.41
CA PHE A 85 -4.42 -7.31 11.13
C PHE A 85 -4.15 -8.47 10.20
N ASN A 86 -3.31 -9.40 10.64
CA ASN A 86 -2.96 -10.59 9.89
C ASN A 86 -3.26 -11.83 10.71
N PHE A 87 -3.70 -12.88 10.03
CA PHE A 87 -4.00 -14.18 10.61
C PHE A 87 -3.30 -15.26 9.79
N GLY A 88 -2.77 -16.25 10.48
CA GLY A 88 -2.18 -17.44 9.87
C GLY A 88 -2.77 -18.71 10.47
N LEU A 89 -3.12 -19.68 9.64
CA LEU A 89 -3.62 -20.98 10.06
C LEU A 89 -2.86 -22.10 9.33
N GLY A 90 -2.17 -22.92 10.07
CA GLY A 90 -1.48 -24.11 9.55
C GLY A 90 -2.45 -25.21 9.16
N ILE A 91 -2.34 -25.68 7.93
CA ILE A 91 -3.09 -26.80 7.39
C ILE A 91 -2.17 -27.97 7.04
N PHE A 92 -2.64 -28.93 6.25
CA PHE A 92 -1.89 -30.13 5.86
C PHE A 92 -0.61 -29.83 5.08
N LYS A 93 0.35 -30.75 5.11
CA LYS A 93 1.58 -30.73 4.30
C LYS A 93 2.37 -29.43 4.43
N LYS A 94 2.57 -28.97 5.68
CA LYS A 94 3.31 -27.74 5.98
C LYS A 94 2.86 -26.55 5.08
N THR A 95 1.56 -26.39 4.95
CA THR A 95 0.91 -25.28 4.29
C THR A 95 0.24 -24.40 5.33
N GLU A 96 0.21 -23.12 5.10
CA GLU A 96 -0.44 -22.11 5.95
C GLU A 96 -1.34 -21.25 5.09
N LEU A 97 -2.57 -21.07 5.52
CA LEU A 97 -3.48 -20.08 4.97
C LEU A 97 -3.30 -18.76 5.71
N ASN A 98 -3.26 -17.68 4.99
CA ASN A 98 -3.10 -16.35 5.52
C ASN A 98 -4.31 -15.48 5.18
N GLY A 99 -4.74 -14.71 6.15
CA GLY A 99 -5.71 -13.64 5.96
C GLY A 99 -5.12 -12.33 6.44
N ARG A 100 -5.51 -11.24 5.81
CA ARG A 100 -5.22 -9.89 6.29
C ARG A 100 -6.39 -8.97 6.12
N PHE A 101 -6.47 -7.98 7.00
CA PHE A 101 -7.65 -7.15 7.10
C PHE A 101 -7.31 -5.79 7.71
N ILE A 102 -7.78 -4.73 7.07
CA ILE A 102 -7.90 -3.40 7.64
C ILE A 102 -9.40 -3.14 7.74
N PRO A 103 -9.94 -3.00 8.97
CA PRO A 103 -11.33 -2.58 9.13
C PRO A 103 -11.52 -1.21 8.49
N ASN A 104 -12.77 -0.89 8.21
CA ASN A 104 -13.10 0.42 7.69
C ASN A 104 -12.59 1.51 8.62
N TYR A 105 -11.54 2.21 8.20
CA TYR A 105 -10.83 3.22 8.97
C TYR A 105 -11.08 4.59 8.36
N LYS A 106 -11.74 5.44 9.15
CA LYS A 106 -12.02 6.82 8.76
C LYS A 106 -10.89 7.72 9.20
N TYR A 107 -10.42 8.55 8.30
CA TYR A 107 -9.37 9.53 8.57
C TYR A 107 -9.80 10.91 8.06
N ASN A 108 -9.20 11.95 8.66
CA ASN A 108 -9.46 13.33 8.30
C ASN A 108 -8.17 13.95 7.76
N ILE A 109 -8.23 14.51 6.56
CA ILE A 109 -7.11 15.18 5.88
C ILE A 109 -7.19 16.70 6.06
N GLY A 110 -7.79 17.15 7.14
CA GLY A 110 -7.92 18.58 7.42
C GLY A 110 -8.90 19.28 6.48
N PHE A 111 -8.47 20.37 5.88
CA PHE A 111 -9.30 21.18 4.96
C PHE A 111 -9.76 20.40 3.71
N PHE A 112 -8.99 19.41 3.28
CA PHE A 112 -9.27 18.64 2.05
C PHE A 112 -10.40 17.63 2.18
N GLY A 113 -10.85 17.34 3.39
CA GLY A 113 -11.99 16.47 3.58
C GLY A 113 -11.71 15.25 4.45
N LYS A 114 -12.56 14.28 4.27
CA LYS A 114 -12.56 13.01 5.02
C LYS A 114 -12.25 11.87 4.07
N GLY A 115 -11.57 10.86 4.58
CA GLY A 115 -11.32 9.64 3.83
C GLY A 115 -11.69 8.41 4.63
N GLU A 116 -11.93 7.35 3.89
CA GLU A 116 -12.22 6.03 4.41
C GLU A 116 -11.35 5.01 3.66
N ILE A 117 -10.74 4.09 4.38
CA ILE A 117 -9.92 3.03 3.80
C ILE A 117 -10.29 1.69 4.43
N SER A 118 -10.42 0.69 3.59
CA SER A 118 -10.60 -0.69 4.00
C SER A 118 -9.76 -1.62 3.15
N MET A 119 -9.38 -2.76 3.68
CA MET A 119 -8.60 -3.74 2.95
C MET A 119 -8.91 -5.15 3.45
N TRP A 120 -8.95 -6.08 2.55
CA TRP A 120 -8.91 -7.50 2.86
C TRP A 120 -7.94 -8.23 1.93
N GLY A 121 -7.46 -9.35 2.35
CA GLY A 121 -6.61 -10.19 1.52
C GLY A 121 -6.53 -11.61 2.04
N VAL A 122 -6.28 -12.52 1.12
CA VAL A 122 -6.08 -13.94 1.38
C VAL A 122 -4.81 -14.41 0.70
N GLY A 123 -4.17 -15.39 1.31
CA GLY A 123 -2.94 -15.93 0.77
C GLY A 123 -2.64 -17.31 1.33
N PHE A 124 -1.61 -17.92 0.80
CA PHE A 124 -1.07 -19.17 1.32
C PHE A 124 0.46 -19.14 1.30
N LYS A 125 1.06 -19.95 2.17
CA LYS A 125 2.48 -20.17 2.25
C LYS A 125 2.73 -21.67 2.38
N HIS A 126 3.63 -22.22 1.55
CA HIS A 126 3.91 -23.65 1.47
C HIS A 126 5.40 -23.90 1.58
N ASP A 127 5.80 -24.78 2.51
CA ASP A 127 7.20 -25.20 2.69
C ASP A 127 7.60 -26.12 1.54
N ILE A 128 8.54 -25.67 0.70
CA ILE A 128 9.03 -26.44 -0.45
C ILE A 128 10.22 -27.33 -0.10
N LEU A 129 10.94 -27.08 1.02
CA LEU A 129 12.04 -27.95 1.45
C LEU A 129 11.56 -29.36 1.79
N GLN A 130 10.31 -29.54 2.20
CA GLN A 130 9.75 -30.86 2.48
C GLN A 130 9.79 -31.83 1.29
N TRP A 131 9.85 -31.29 0.06
CA TRP A 131 9.84 -32.07 -1.18
C TRP A 131 11.25 -32.39 -1.71
N ILE A 132 12.29 -31.83 -1.07
CA ILE A 132 13.68 -32.06 -1.44
C ILE A 132 14.28 -33.10 -0.48
N PRO A 133 14.40 -34.38 -0.87
CA PRO A 133 14.96 -35.41 -0.02
C PRO A 133 16.42 -35.10 0.31
N ILE A 134 16.86 -35.49 1.49
CA ILE A 134 18.22 -35.32 2.02
C ILE A 134 18.50 -33.87 2.46
N ILE A 135 18.29 -32.85 1.58
CA ILE A 135 18.60 -31.46 1.86
C ILE A 135 17.62 -30.86 2.87
N GLY A 136 16.33 -31.16 2.74
CA GLY A 136 15.28 -30.56 3.58
C GLY A 136 15.36 -30.85 5.08
N ASN A 137 16.04 -31.97 5.47
CA ASN A 137 16.25 -32.34 6.86
C ASN A 137 17.65 -31.98 7.40
N ALA A 138 18.61 -31.72 6.50
CA ALA A 138 20.01 -31.45 6.87
C ALA A 138 20.26 -29.94 7.09
N ILE A 139 19.46 -29.07 6.46
CA ILE A 139 19.66 -27.63 6.53
C ILE A 139 18.74 -27.03 7.61
N PRO A 140 19.28 -26.35 8.63
CA PRO A 140 18.47 -25.69 9.67
C PRO A 140 17.84 -24.38 9.17
N MET A 141 17.21 -24.43 8.00
CA MET A 141 16.57 -23.31 7.30
C MET A 141 15.17 -23.73 6.87
N SER A 142 14.35 -22.76 6.54
CA SER A 142 13.02 -22.96 5.93
C SER A 142 12.97 -22.21 4.61
N LEU A 143 12.43 -22.85 3.58
CA LEU A 143 12.22 -22.25 2.27
C LEU A 143 10.77 -22.48 1.87
N SER A 144 10.06 -21.39 1.56
CA SER A 144 8.63 -21.47 1.23
C SER A 144 8.29 -20.61 0.03
N LEU A 145 7.31 -21.08 -0.73
CA LEU A 145 6.56 -20.26 -1.67
C LEU A 145 5.38 -19.62 -0.95
N GLN A 146 5.12 -18.37 -1.22
CA GLN A 146 3.97 -17.62 -0.74
C GLN A 146 3.29 -16.95 -1.92
N ALA A 147 1.96 -17.03 -1.96
CA ALA A 147 1.14 -16.23 -2.83
C ALA A 147 0.04 -15.54 -2.02
N GLY A 148 -0.33 -14.34 -2.45
CA GLY A 148 -1.38 -13.58 -1.80
C GLY A 148 -2.09 -12.67 -2.77
N HIS A 149 -3.36 -12.44 -2.47
CA HIS A 149 -4.21 -11.48 -3.18
C HIS A 149 -4.79 -10.49 -2.16
N THR A 150 -4.86 -9.22 -2.53
CA THR A 150 -5.36 -8.14 -1.69
C THR A 150 -6.25 -7.24 -2.50
N GLN A 151 -7.33 -6.83 -1.89
CA GLN A 151 -8.18 -5.75 -2.36
C GLN A 151 -8.21 -4.65 -1.31
N LEU A 152 -7.95 -3.41 -1.75
CA LEU A 152 -8.01 -2.21 -0.93
C LEU A 152 -8.95 -1.24 -1.61
N ASN A 153 -9.88 -0.69 -0.84
CA ASN A 153 -10.80 0.34 -1.27
C ASN A 153 -10.52 1.59 -0.42
N SER A 154 -10.42 2.72 -1.07
CA SER A 154 -10.30 4.02 -0.40
C SER A 154 -11.25 5.01 -1.04
N GLU A 155 -12.05 5.63 -0.20
CA GLU A 155 -12.96 6.71 -0.57
C GLU A 155 -12.42 8.00 0.03
N LEU A 156 -12.35 9.05 -0.78
CA LEU A 156 -11.86 10.37 -0.40
C LEU A 156 -12.92 11.39 -0.81
N SER A 157 -13.43 12.17 0.12
CA SER A 157 -14.26 13.33 -0.20
C SER A 157 -13.39 14.57 -0.12
N ILE A 158 -13.05 15.13 -1.26
CA ILE A 158 -12.18 16.31 -1.41
C ILE A 158 -12.99 17.43 -2.06
N LEU A 159 -13.15 18.57 -1.38
CA LEU A 159 -13.84 19.74 -1.90
C LEU A 159 -15.24 19.41 -2.48
N ASN A 160 -16.02 18.62 -1.76
CA ASN A 160 -17.34 18.12 -2.17
C ASN A 160 -17.33 17.19 -3.40
N GLN A 161 -16.18 16.63 -3.75
CA GLN A 161 -16.03 15.64 -4.80
C GLN A 161 -15.63 14.30 -4.18
N ASP A 162 -16.33 13.24 -4.55
CA ASP A 162 -15.97 11.91 -4.13
C ASP A 162 -14.97 11.30 -5.11
N VAL A 163 -13.86 10.82 -4.54
CA VAL A 163 -12.79 10.14 -5.25
C VAL A 163 -12.68 8.74 -4.70
N ASN A 164 -12.90 7.75 -5.55
CA ASN A 164 -12.80 6.34 -5.22
C ASN A 164 -11.53 5.76 -5.81
N ILE A 165 -10.76 5.06 -4.99
CA ILE A 165 -9.54 4.38 -5.37
C ILE A 165 -9.66 2.90 -5.01
N ASP A 166 -9.74 2.06 -6.02
CA ASP A 166 -9.76 0.61 -5.86
C ASP A 166 -8.41 0.03 -6.28
N VAL A 167 -7.76 -0.70 -5.37
CA VAL A 167 -6.49 -1.37 -5.63
C VAL A 167 -6.65 -2.87 -5.47
N GLN A 168 -6.37 -3.60 -6.53
CA GLN A 168 -6.23 -5.06 -6.50
C GLN A 168 -4.77 -5.41 -6.70
N ALA A 169 -4.23 -6.25 -5.83
CA ALA A 169 -2.83 -6.60 -5.90
C ALA A 169 -2.60 -8.08 -5.56
N SER A 170 -1.82 -8.75 -6.38
CA SER A 170 -1.37 -10.12 -6.17
C SER A 170 0.15 -10.16 -6.05
N ASN A 171 0.65 -11.07 -5.26
CA ASN A 171 2.08 -11.25 -5.09
C ASN A 171 2.45 -12.74 -5.04
N PHE A 172 3.67 -13.01 -5.49
CA PHE A 172 4.31 -14.32 -5.40
C PHE A 172 5.71 -14.12 -4.84
N ASN A 173 6.05 -14.82 -3.76
CA ASN A 173 7.33 -14.67 -3.09
C ASN A 173 7.97 -16.02 -2.81
N LEU A 174 9.28 -16.10 -3.00
CA LEU A 174 10.14 -17.15 -2.48
C LEU A 174 10.79 -16.62 -1.21
N ILE A 175 10.55 -17.28 -0.09
CA ILE A 175 10.97 -16.82 1.24
C ILE A 175 11.95 -17.81 1.82
N LEU A 176 13.10 -17.33 2.26
CA LEU A 176 14.10 -18.09 3.00
C LEU A 176 14.17 -17.55 4.43
N SER A 177 14.19 -18.42 5.43
CA SER A 177 14.40 -18.01 6.81
C SER A 177 15.22 -19.00 7.61
N ARG A 178 15.95 -18.47 8.61
CA ARG A 178 16.70 -19.26 9.58
C ARG A 178 16.42 -18.77 10.99
N LYS A 179 16.03 -19.71 11.85
CA LYS A 179 15.85 -19.44 13.27
C LYS A 179 17.11 -19.80 14.04
N ILE A 180 17.62 -18.88 14.85
CA ILE A 180 18.74 -19.07 15.79
C ILE A 180 18.24 -18.63 17.16
N LEU A 181 17.98 -19.57 18.04
CA LEU A 181 17.39 -19.32 19.38
C LEU A 181 16.07 -18.56 19.29
N MET A 182 16.05 -17.32 19.74
CA MET A 182 14.88 -16.44 19.73
C MET A 182 14.79 -15.58 18.48
N LEU A 183 15.88 -15.46 17.70
CA LEU A 183 15.98 -14.62 16.52
C LEU A 183 15.70 -15.44 15.25
N THR A 184 14.89 -14.92 14.36
CA THR A 184 14.68 -15.45 13.02
C THR A 184 15.03 -14.36 12.00
N GLY A 185 16.08 -14.61 11.22
CA GLY A 185 16.36 -13.81 10.02
C GLY A 185 15.57 -14.37 8.85
N TYR A 186 15.02 -13.50 8.01
CA TYR A 186 14.36 -13.91 6.77
C TYR A 186 14.65 -12.95 5.62
N THR A 187 14.65 -13.49 4.44
CA THR A 187 14.74 -12.74 3.19
C THR A 187 13.78 -13.33 2.16
N SER A 188 13.38 -12.53 1.22
CA SER A 188 12.56 -13.01 0.11
C SER A 188 12.83 -12.24 -1.16
N VAL A 189 12.50 -12.88 -2.27
CA VAL A 189 12.40 -12.29 -3.59
C VAL A 189 11.05 -12.65 -4.18
N GLY A 190 10.49 -11.77 -4.99
CA GLY A 190 9.17 -12.03 -5.57
C GLY A 190 8.75 -10.98 -6.58
N TYR A 191 7.53 -11.19 -7.06
CA TYR A 191 6.87 -10.32 -8.04
C TYR A 191 5.51 -9.86 -7.53
N ASN A 192 5.20 -8.61 -7.86
CA ASN A 192 3.89 -8.01 -7.63
C ASN A 192 3.20 -7.72 -8.95
N PHE A 193 1.89 -7.87 -8.93
CA PHE A 193 0.97 -7.44 -9.98
C PHE A 193 -0.08 -6.59 -9.30
N SER A 194 -0.35 -5.41 -9.83
CA SER A 194 -1.39 -4.56 -9.25
C SER A 194 -2.18 -3.82 -10.33
N THR A 195 -3.44 -3.62 -10.05
CA THR A 195 -4.34 -2.78 -10.81
C THR A 195 -4.91 -1.75 -9.85
N THR A 196 -4.79 -0.50 -10.21
CA THR A 196 -5.39 0.62 -9.48
C THR A 196 -6.41 1.29 -10.39
N THR A 197 -7.65 1.36 -9.94
CA THR A 197 -8.72 2.09 -10.60
C THR A 197 -9.03 3.33 -9.78
N PHE A 198 -8.93 4.46 -10.41
CA PHE A 198 -9.26 5.75 -9.86
C PHE A 198 -10.55 6.25 -10.50
N ARG A 199 -11.55 6.64 -9.69
CA ARG A 199 -12.80 7.23 -10.15
C ARG A 199 -13.04 8.53 -9.42
N ALA A 200 -13.43 9.57 -10.15
CA ALA A 200 -13.77 10.88 -9.59
C ALA A 200 -15.01 11.44 -10.26
N GLY A 201 -15.85 12.13 -9.48
CA GLY A 201 -16.99 12.89 -10.00
C GLY A 201 -18.29 12.10 -10.14
N GLU A 202 -18.46 10.97 -9.45
CA GLU A 202 -19.72 10.19 -9.48
C GLU A 202 -20.90 10.91 -8.80
N ASN A 203 -20.65 11.82 -7.85
CA ASN A 203 -21.68 12.51 -7.06
C ASN A 203 -21.51 14.02 -7.11
N ILE A 204 -21.74 14.65 -8.28
CA ILE A 204 -21.84 16.12 -8.36
C ILE A 204 -23.26 16.51 -7.97
N THR A 205 -23.49 16.78 -6.70
CA THR A 205 -24.68 17.52 -6.26
C THR A 205 -24.36 19.01 -6.37
N ASP A 206 -25.21 19.72 -7.11
CA ASP A 206 -25.19 21.17 -7.24
C ASP A 206 -25.05 21.86 -5.88
N SER A 207 -23.88 22.34 -5.56
CA SER A 207 -23.69 23.30 -4.46
C SER A 207 -22.44 24.13 -4.70
N ASP A 208 -22.66 25.37 -4.76
CA ASP A 208 -21.93 26.65 -4.76
C ASP A 208 -20.46 26.74 -4.38
N SER A 209 -19.60 25.75 -4.67
CA SER A 209 -18.18 25.90 -4.42
C SER A 209 -17.34 25.09 -5.39
N PHE A 210 -16.58 25.80 -6.19
CA PHE A 210 -15.62 25.33 -7.18
C PHE A 210 -16.22 24.42 -8.27
N ASN A 211 -16.75 25.08 -9.31
CA ASN A 211 -17.45 24.41 -10.40
C ASN A 211 -16.44 23.84 -11.41
N LEU A 212 -16.06 22.57 -11.27
CA LEU A 212 -15.20 21.87 -12.23
C LEU A 212 -15.85 21.80 -13.64
N ASN A 213 -17.16 22.06 -13.76
CA ASN A 213 -17.84 22.18 -15.06
C ASN A 213 -17.33 23.37 -15.88
N GLU A 214 -16.77 24.40 -15.22
CA GLU A 214 -16.14 25.54 -15.93
C GLU A 214 -14.80 25.16 -16.56
N LEU A 215 -14.17 24.07 -16.08
CA LEU A 215 -12.92 23.57 -16.64
C LEU A 215 -13.11 22.65 -17.86
N GLU A 216 -14.36 22.41 -18.31
CA GLU A 216 -14.67 21.46 -19.40
C GLU A 216 -14.00 20.07 -19.21
N ILE A 217 -13.74 19.67 -17.98
CA ILE A 217 -13.29 18.33 -17.66
C ILE A 217 -14.55 17.47 -17.65
N GLY A 218 -14.66 16.57 -18.63
CA GLY A 218 -15.77 15.60 -18.68
C GLY A 218 -15.74 14.71 -17.43
N LEU A 219 -16.70 14.88 -16.53
CA LEU A 219 -16.93 14.02 -15.38
C LEU A 219 -18.06 13.03 -15.72
N PRO A 220 -18.03 11.81 -15.21
CA PRO A 220 -17.03 11.21 -14.31
C PRO A 220 -15.73 10.80 -15.01
N ILE A 221 -14.61 10.87 -14.29
CA ILE A 221 -13.30 10.42 -14.78
C ILE A 221 -13.01 9.04 -14.19
N GLU A 222 -12.74 8.09 -15.05
CA GLU A 222 -12.19 6.78 -14.65
C GLU A 222 -10.81 6.59 -15.28
N MET A 223 -9.81 6.31 -14.44
CA MET A 223 -8.45 5.99 -14.87
C MET A 223 -8.03 4.67 -14.29
N LYS A 224 -7.53 3.78 -15.14
CA LYS A 224 -7.02 2.47 -14.75
C LYS A 224 -5.52 2.40 -14.97
N PHE A 225 -4.78 2.09 -13.91
CA PHE A 225 -3.33 1.89 -13.94
C PHE A 225 -3.03 0.43 -13.68
N GLU A 226 -2.35 -0.21 -14.60
CA GLU A 226 -1.89 -1.59 -14.46
C GLU A 226 -0.38 -1.60 -14.27
N ASN A 227 0.08 -2.13 -13.16
CA ASN A 227 1.49 -2.34 -12.90
C ASN A 227 1.76 -3.84 -12.88
N ASN A 228 2.39 -4.31 -13.95
CA ASN A 228 2.74 -5.70 -14.16
C ASN A 228 4.26 -5.82 -14.05
N ASN A 229 4.75 -6.74 -13.19
CA ASN A 229 6.17 -7.10 -13.04
C ASN A 229 7.00 -6.18 -12.13
N GLU A 230 6.52 -5.80 -10.99
CA GLU A 230 7.38 -5.25 -9.95
C GLU A 230 8.19 -6.37 -9.27
N PHE A 231 9.48 -6.45 -9.59
CA PHE A 231 10.40 -7.25 -8.80
C PHE A 231 10.62 -6.61 -7.44
N ARG A 232 10.57 -7.42 -6.41
CA ARG A 232 10.79 -6.96 -5.03
C ARG A 232 11.73 -7.89 -4.29
N ALA A 233 12.51 -7.30 -3.40
CA ALA A 233 13.32 -8.01 -2.43
C ALA A 233 12.96 -7.52 -1.02
N ASN A 234 12.93 -8.43 -0.06
CA ASN A 234 12.65 -8.11 1.33
C ASN A 234 13.69 -8.76 2.24
N ILE A 235 14.07 -8.05 3.28
CA ILE A 235 14.90 -8.55 4.38
C ILE A 235 14.25 -8.18 5.70
N GLY A 236 14.26 -9.09 6.66
CA GLY A 236 13.66 -8.83 7.95
C GLY A 236 14.22 -9.68 9.08
N LEU A 237 13.89 -9.25 10.27
CA LEU A 237 14.23 -9.92 11.53
C LEU A 237 12.96 -10.07 12.36
N ARG A 238 12.82 -11.26 12.98
CA ARG A 238 11.75 -11.56 13.93
C ARG A 238 12.38 -12.05 15.23
N PHE A 239 11.95 -11.46 16.34
CA PHE A 239 12.35 -11.84 17.68
C PHE A 239 11.16 -12.45 18.42
N ASN A 240 11.31 -13.69 18.93
CA ASN A 240 10.27 -14.43 19.61
C ASN A 240 10.59 -14.57 21.09
N ILE A 241 9.65 -14.13 21.95
CA ILE A 241 9.69 -14.34 23.41
C ILE A 241 8.41 -15.06 23.79
N ALA A 242 8.50 -16.33 24.12
CA ALA A 242 7.36 -17.18 24.46
C ALA A 242 6.26 -17.13 23.36
N VAL A 243 5.13 -16.51 23.64
CA VAL A 243 3.98 -16.37 22.72
C VAL A 243 3.97 -15.05 21.95
N ILE A 244 4.86 -14.13 22.30
CA ILE A 244 4.95 -12.81 21.68
C ILE A 244 6.07 -12.82 20.64
N ALA A 245 5.80 -12.26 19.47
CA ALA A 245 6.80 -12.02 18.43
C ALA A 245 6.80 -10.58 17.97
N ILE A 246 7.98 -9.97 17.90
CA ILE A 246 8.18 -8.65 17.31
C ILE A 246 8.97 -8.84 16.04
N HIS A 247 8.59 -8.18 14.96
CA HIS A 247 9.34 -8.25 13.70
C HIS A 247 9.45 -6.87 13.06
N ALA A 248 10.55 -6.70 12.33
CA ALA A 248 10.79 -5.55 11.47
C ALA A 248 11.32 -6.03 10.14
N ASN A 249 10.92 -5.37 9.06
CA ASN A 249 11.43 -5.67 7.72
C ASN A 249 11.58 -4.42 6.88
N HIS A 250 12.44 -4.54 5.88
CA HIS A 250 12.63 -3.54 4.85
C HIS A 250 12.43 -4.18 3.48
N THR A 251 11.64 -3.54 2.64
CA THR A 251 11.34 -4.00 1.28
C THR A 251 11.87 -2.99 0.27
N LEU A 252 12.61 -3.49 -0.69
CA LEU A 252 13.01 -2.79 -1.90
C LEU A 252 12.10 -3.24 -3.04
N SER A 253 11.48 -2.30 -3.72
CA SER A 253 10.71 -2.52 -4.94
C SER A 253 11.42 -1.78 -6.08
N LEU A 254 11.74 -2.49 -7.14
CA LEU A 254 12.29 -1.90 -8.35
C LEU A 254 11.11 -1.54 -9.25
N ILE A 255 10.71 -0.28 -9.19
CA ILE A 255 9.74 0.28 -10.14
C ILE A 255 10.56 0.70 -11.36
N HIS A 256 10.40 0.01 -12.47
CA HIS A 256 10.78 0.55 -13.76
C HIS A 256 9.66 1.49 -14.21
N ILE A 257 9.91 2.78 -14.12
CA ILE A 257 9.11 3.83 -14.75
C ILE A 257 9.45 3.86 -16.24
#